data_8bf2e981fe511e65d45f2fa43138df68
#
_entry.id   8bf2e981fe511e65d45f2fa43138df68
#
_cell.length_a   1.000
_cell.length_b   1.000
_cell.length_c   1.000
_cell.angle_alpha   90.00
_cell.angle_beta   90.00
_cell.angle_gamma   90.00
#
_symmetry.space_group_name_H-M   'P 1'
#
loop_
_entity.id
_entity.type
_entity.pdbx_description
1 polymer ?
#
loop_
_entity_poly.entity_id
_entity_poly.type
_entity_poly.pdbx_seq_one_letter_code
_entity_poly.pdbx_strand_id
1 'polypeptide(L)'
;MKYISTKAWEEFNSKGPLKNQIVLNQLTLLLLYCLRLRGNTSTEERGKHAGLYSAFRRLMHNEYKNLKKVKDYAATLNVTEKYLNDEVMQKCGETVSAVINRHIILEAKRLLNTGVSAKEAGYELNFTDPAHFSKFFKAQTGLSPSEFKNIQE
;
A
#
# COMPACT_ATOMS: atom_id res chain seq x y z
N MET A 1 -14.03 22.03 0.31
CA MET A 1 -12.89 21.23 0.84
C MET A 1 -11.92 22.06 1.68
N LYS A 2 -11.43 23.23 1.22
CA LYS A 2 -10.54 24.11 2.02
C LYS A 2 -11.08 24.40 3.45
N TYR A 3 -12.37 24.66 3.61
CA TYR A 3 -12.99 25.00 4.89
C TYR A 3 -12.89 23.86 5.94
N ILE A 4 -13.11 22.59 5.54
CA ILE A 4 -13.06 21.45 6.46
C ILE A 4 -11.61 21.16 6.89
N SER A 5 -10.65 21.25 5.96
CA SER A 5 -9.23 21.05 6.29
C SER A 5 -8.68 22.15 7.20
N THR A 6 -9.10 23.41 7.00
CA THR A 6 -8.70 24.52 7.86
C THR A 6 -9.27 24.35 9.26
N LYS A 7 -10.55 24.00 9.39
CA LYS A 7 -11.19 23.72 10.70
C LYS A 7 -10.56 22.54 11.42
N ALA A 8 -10.20 21.46 10.72
CA ALA A 8 -9.52 20.32 11.31
C ALA A 8 -8.12 20.71 11.84
N TRP A 9 -7.42 21.57 11.13
CA TRP A 9 -6.11 22.08 11.55
C TRP A 9 -6.21 23.02 12.76
N GLU A 10 -7.18 23.93 12.77
CA GLU A 10 -7.45 24.82 13.92
C GLU A 10 -7.77 24.01 15.17
N GLU A 11 -8.66 23.01 15.03
CA GLU A 11 -9.03 22.15 16.15
C GLU A 11 -7.86 21.26 16.61
N PHE A 12 -7.04 20.75 15.69
CA PHE A 12 -5.84 19.99 16.04
C PHE A 12 -4.86 20.78 16.90
N ASN A 13 -4.75 22.10 16.72
CA ASN A 13 -3.91 22.99 17.50
C ASN A 13 -4.62 23.55 18.74
N SER A 14 -5.91 23.27 18.94
CA SER A 14 -6.65 23.70 20.12
C SER A 14 -6.32 22.87 21.35
N LYS A 15 -6.65 23.35 22.56
CA LYS A 15 -6.56 22.62 23.81
C LYS A 15 -7.94 22.28 24.39
N GLY A 16 -8.99 22.34 23.58
CA GLY A 16 -10.37 22.15 24.02
C GLY A 16 -10.71 20.70 24.39
N PRO A 17 -11.76 20.50 25.21
CA PRO A 17 -12.30 19.17 25.46
C PRO A 17 -12.83 18.57 24.14
N LEU A 18 -12.77 17.22 24.01
CA LEU A 18 -13.22 16.48 22.84
C LEU A 18 -12.45 16.77 21.53
N LYS A 19 -11.33 17.50 21.57
CA LYS A 19 -10.46 17.82 20.45
C LYS A 19 -10.25 16.62 19.50
N ASN A 20 -9.80 15.48 20.04
CA ASN A 20 -9.49 14.30 19.24
C ASN A 20 -10.73 13.74 18.52
N GLN A 21 -11.92 13.79 19.15
CA GLN A 21 -13.16 13.35 18.52
C GLN A 21 -13.60 14.31 17.43
N ILE A 22 -13.46 15.62 17.63
CA ILE A 22 -13.81 16.64 16.64
C ILE A 22 -12.91 16.49 15.42
N VAL A 23 -11.60 16.37 15.61
CA VAL A 23 -10.63 16.16 14.53
C VAL A 23 -10.94 14.87 13.75
N LEU A 24 -11.20 13.77 14.46
CA LEU A 24 -11.55 12.49 13.85
C LEU A 24 -12.81 12.57 13.01
N ASN A 25 -13.87 13.23 13.52
CA ASN A 25 -15.12 13.43 12.79
C ASN A 25 -14.93 14.30 11.55
N GLN A 26 -14.11 15.33 11.60
CA GLN A 26 -13.80 16.18 10.46
C GLN A 26 -12.99 15.44 9.38
N LEU A 27 -12.03 14.59 9.79
CA LEU A 27 -11.30 13.71 8.86
C LEU A 27 -12.22 12.68 8.22
N THR A 28 -13.14 12.10 9.01
CA THR A 28 -14.15 11.16 8.49
C THR A 28 -15.06 11.85 7.47
N LEU A 29 -15.52 13.06 7.76
CA LEU A 29 -16.35 13.82 6.84
C LEU A 29 -15.58 14.15 5.53
N LEU A 30 -14.31 14.55 5.64
CA LEU A 30 -13.46 14.78 4.48
C LEU A 30 -13.33 13.52 3.62
N LEU A 31 -13.11 12.37 4.26
CA LEU A 31 -13.02 11.07 3.58
C LEU A 31 -14.32 10.71 2.87
N LEU A 32 -15.47 10.91 3.52
CA LEU A 32 -16.79 10.68 2.91
C LEU A 32 -17.03 11.57 1.70
N TYR A 33 -16.63 12.85 1.75
CA TYR A 33 -16.68 13.73 0.57
C TYR A 33 -15.78 13.23 -0.56
N CYS A 34 -14.57 12.78 -0.26
CA CYS A 34 -13.69 12.17 -1.27
C CYS A 34 -14.30 10.91 -1.89
N LEU A 35 -14.92 10.05 -1.08
CA LEU A 35 -15.63 8.86 -1.55
C LEU A 35 -16.85 9.22 -2.40
N ARG A 36 -17.62 10.24 -2.02
CA ARG A 36 -18.77 10.75 -2.80
C ARG A 36 -18.32 11.29 -4.15
N LEU A 37 -17.23 12.08 -4.21
CA LEU A 37 -16.67 12.56 -5.47
C LEU A 37 -16.17 11.41 -6.35
N ARG A 38 -15.65 10.36 -5.73
CA ARG A 38 -15.23 9.14 -6.43
C ARG A 38 -16.41 8.30 -6.92
N GLY A 39 -17.54 8.28 -6.21
CA GLY A 39 -18.74 7.53 -6.57
C GLY A 39 -19.48 8.08 -7.80
N ASN A 40 -19.28 9.34 -8.17
CA ASN A 40 -19.83 9.95 -9.37
C ASN A 40 -19.10 9.58 -10.68
N THR A 41 -17.95 8.91 -10.60
CA THR A 41 -17.37 8.24 -11.76
C THR A 41 -17.92 6.83 -11.82
N SER A 42 -18.93 6.64 -12.67
CA SER A 42 -19.67 5.42 -12.88
C SER A 42 -18.80 4.16 -12.86
N THR A 43 -19.20 3.21 -12.02
CA THR A 43 -18.57 1.90 -11.83
C THR A 43 -18.56 1.09 -13.14
N GLU A 44 -19.42 1.43 -14.09
CA GLU A 44 -19.57 0.74 -15.39
C GLU A 44 -18.50 1.15 -16.42
N GLU A 45 -17.98 2.38 -16.38
CA GLU A 45 -16.89 2.79 -17.28
C GLU A 45 -15.52 2.28 -16.84
N ARG A 46 -15.35 1.91 -15.57
CA ARG A 46 -14.10 1.30 -15.05
C ARG A 46 -13.84 -0.12 -15.55
N GLY A 47 -14.88 -0.82 -16.00
CA GLY A 47 -14.73 -2.19 -16.52
C GLY A 47 -14.15 -2.26 -17.93
N LYS A 48 -14.33 -1.22 -18.76
CA LYS A 48 -13.95 -1.23 -20.18
C LYS A 48 -12.67 -0.47 -20.53
N HIS A 49 -12.17 0.40 -19.64
CA HIS A 49 -10.94 1.18 -19.85
C HIS A 49 -10.01 1.21 -18.61
N ALA A 50 -10.11 0.22 -17.74
CA ALA A 50 -9.07 0.03 -16.73
C ALA A 50 -7.79 -0.40 -17.47
N GLY A 51 -6.92 0.55 -17.79
CA GLY A 51 -5.66 0.28 -18.47
C GLY A 51 -4.84 -0.77 -17.70
N LEU A 52 -3.88 -1.37 -18.38
CA LEU A 52 -3.04 -2.46 -17.86
C LEU A 52 -2.47 -2.14 -16.46
N TYR A 53 -2.05 -0.89 -16.24
CA TYR A 53 -1.56 -0.44 -14.92
C TYR A 53 -2.61 -0.61 -13.80
N SER A 54 -3.88 -0.28 -14.05
CA SER A 54 -4.94 -0.43 -13.05
C SER A 54 -5.26 -1.91 -12.78
N ALA A 55 -5.21 -2.74 -13.82
CA ALA A 55 -5.36 -4.20 -13.69
C ALA A 55 -4.20 -4.80 -12.89
N PHE A 56 -2.96 -4.40 -13.18
CA PHE A 56 -1.77 -4.80 -12.42
C PHE A 56 -1.90 -4.41 -10.95
N ARG A 57 -2.27 -3.16 -10.63
CA ARG A 57 -2.42 -2.71 -9.24
C ARG A 57 -3.46 -3.49 -8.47
N ARG A 58 -4.59 -3.80 -9.08
CA ARG A 58 -5.65 -4.61 -8.47
C ARG A 58 -5.17 -6.04 -8.22
N LEU A 59 -4.53 -6.67 -9.21
CA LEU A 59 -3.96 -8.00 -9.08
C LEU A 59 -2.89 -8.04 -7.98
N MET A 60 -1.98 -7.07 -7.98
CA MET A 60 -0.94 -6.95 -6.96
C MET A 60 -1.55 -6.83 -5.56
N HIS A 61 -2.55 -5.98 -5.36
CA HIS A 61 -3.18 -5.82 -4.05
C HIS A 61 -3.82 -7.11 -3.54
N ASN A 62 -4.37 -7.93 -4.41
CA ASN A 62 -5.03 -9.17 -4.04
C ASN A 62 -4.04 -10.35 -3.88
N GLU A 63 -2.98 -10.37 -4.68
CA GLU A 63 -2.13 -11.55 -4.85
C GLU A 63 -0.66 -11.36 -4.43
N TYR A 64 -0.29 -10.25 -3.81
CA TYR A 64 1.11 -9.94 -3.45
C TYR A 64 1.77 -11.00 -2.54
N LYS A 65 0.98 -11.77 -1.79
CA LYS A 65 1.49 -12.88 -0.99
C LYS A 65 1.91 -14.07 -1.86
N ASN A 66 1.18 -14.32 -2.92
CA ASN A 66 1.36 -15.48 -3.80
C ASN A 66 2.24 -15.16 -5.01
N LEU A 67 2.04 -13.99 -5.61
CA LEU A 67 2.79 -13.55 -6.79
C LEU A 67 3.86 -12.54 -6.37
N LYS A 68 5.14 -12.93 -6.48
CA LYS A 68 6.28 -12.08 -6.09
C LYS A 68 7.19 -11.71 -7.27
N LYS A 69 7.02 -12.36 -8.42
CA LYS A 69 7.86 -12.16 -9.60
C LYS A 69 7.08 -11.46 -10.70
N VAL A 70 7.74 -10.59 -11.45
CA VAL A 70 7.15 -9.85 -12.59
C VAL A 70 6.49 -10.80 -13.59
N LYS A 71 7.14 -11.93 -13.88
CA LYS A 71 6.64 -12.93 -14.82
C LYS A 71 5.26 -13.48 -14.45
N ASP A 72 5.00 -13.65 -13.14
CA ASP A 72 3.74 -14.23 -12.66
C ASP A 72 2.58 -13.24 -12.89
N TYR A 73 2.82 -11.96 -12.65
CA TYR A 73 1.87 -10.88 -12.98
C TYR A 73 1.63 -10.73 -14.48
N ALA A 74 2.71 -10.74 -15.26
CA ALA A 74 2.64 -10.64 -16.71
C ALA A 74 1.84 -11.81 -17.32
N ALA A 75 2.09 -13.04 -16.86
CA ALA A 75 1.35 -14.22 -17.27
C ALA A 75 -0.14 -14.11 -16.92
N THR A 76 -0.48 -13.73 -15.70
CA THR A 76 -1.88 -13.57 -15.25
C THR A 76 -2.62 -12.47 -16.03
N LEU A 77 -1.91 -11.43 -16.44
CA LEU A 77 -2.47 -10.32 -17.22
C LEU A 77 -2.42 -10.55 -18.74
N ASN A 78 -1.91 -11.71 -19.18
CA ASN A 78 -1.76 -12.09 -20.59
C ASN A 78 -0.95 -11.07 -21.41
N VAL A 79 0.16 -10.57 -20.82
CA VAL A 79 1.08 -9.63 -21.46
C VAL A 79 2.53 -10.09 -21.30
N THR A 80 3.45 -9.48 -22.05
CA THR A 80 4.88 -9.69 -21.83
C THR A 80 5.38 -8.92 -20.62
N GLU A 81 6.42 -9.43 -19.93
CA GLU A 81 7.06 -8.72 -18.81
C GLU A 81 7.56 -7.33 -19.22
N LYS A 82 8.13 -7.23 -20.42
CA LYS A 82 8.60 -5.95 -20.98
C LYS A 82 7.45 -4.96 -21.11
N TYR A 83 6.35 -5.34 -21.74
CA TYR A 83 5.20 -4.45 -21.94
C TYR A 83 4.59 -4.02 -20.59
N LEU A 84 4.45 -4.94 -19.64
CA LEU A 84 3.98 -4.61 -18.30
C LEU A 84 4.91 -3.60 -17.62
N ASN A 85 6.23 -3.79 -17.73
CA ASN A 85 7.20 -2.90 -17.11
C ASN A 85 7.20 -1.51 -17.75
N ASP A 86 7.09 -1.41 -19.07
CA ASP A 86 7.03 -0.14 -19.80
C ASP A 86 5.77 0.65 -19.40
N GLU A 87 4.60 0.00 -19.31
CA GLU A 87 3.35 0.61 -18.85
C GLU A 87 3.42 1.12 -17.40
N VAL A 88 3.96 0.31 -16.49
CA VAL A 88 4.11 0.68 -15.08
C VAL A 88 5.10 1.83 -14.93
N MET A 89 6.25 1.77 -15.62
CA MET A 89 7.25 2.82 -15.63
C MET A 89 6.67 4.14 -16.15
N GLN A 90 5.90 4.10 -17.23
CA GLN A 90 5.26 5.30 -17.78
C GLN A 90 4.25 5.93 -16.81
N LYS A 91 3.53 5.11 -16.03
CA LYS A 91 2.45 5.58 -15.14
C LYS A 91 2.92 6.02 -13.77
N CYS A 92 3.97 5.43 -13.20
CA CYS A 92 4.41 5.75 -11.85
C CYS A 92 5.91 5.99 -11.70
N GLY A 93 6.72 5.89 -12.77
CA GLY A 93 8.16 6.14 -12.72
C GLY A 93 8.99 5.05 -12.03
N GLU A 94 8.39 3.89 -11.73
CA GLU A 94 9.03 2.77 -11.07
C GLU A 94 8.92 1.49 -11.90
N THR A 95 9.85 0.55 -11.71
CA THR A 95 9.73 -0.79 -12.31
C THR A 95 8.65 -1.60 -11.61
N VAL A 96 8.07 -2.58 -12.30
CA VAL A 96 7.10 -3.53 -11.72
C VAL A 96 7.65 -4.19 -10.46
N SER A 97 8.91 -4.63 -10.50
CA SER A 97 9.57 -5.25 -9.35
C SER A 97 9.68 -4.31 -8.15
N ALA A 98 10.03 -3.03 -8.38
CA ALA A 98 10.10 -2.02 -7.31
C ALA A 98 8.72 -1.79 -6.67
N VAL A 99 7.67 -1.69 -7.48
CA VAL A 99 6.29 -1.51 -6.98
C VAL A 99 5.84 -2.71 -6.13
N ILE A 100 6.11 -3.94 -6.58
CA ILE A 100 5.79 -5.17 -5.84
C ILE A 100 6.57 -5.19 -4.51
N ASN A 101 7.89 -4.99 -4.56
CA ASN A 101 8.74 -5.01 -3.37
C ASN A 101 8.31 -3.96 -2.35
N ARG A 102 8.03 -2.74 -2.81
CA ARG A 102 7.54 -1.65 -1.95
C ARG A 102 6.23 -2.02 -1.26
N HIS A 103 5.29 -2.67 -1.96
CA HIS A 103 4.04 -3.12 -1.37
C HIS A 103 4.26 -4.20 -0.31
N ILE A 104 5.08 -5.21 -0.59
CA ILE A 104 5.43 -6.28 0.36
C ILE A 104 6.09 -5.68 1.61
N ILE A 105 7.00 -4.72 1.45
CA ILE A 105 7.66 -4.04 2.58
C ILE A 105 6.68 -3.22 3.41
N LEU A 106 5.73 -2.54 2.78
CA LEU A 106 4.69 -1.79 3.49
C LEU A 106 3.86 -2.72 4.39
N GLU A 107 3.44 -3.86 3.86
CA GLU A 107 2.70 -4.86 4.63
C GLU A 107 3.56 -5.53 5.71
N ALA A 108 4.86 -5.80 5.42
CA ALA A 108 5.80 -6.29 6.41
C ALA A 108 5.93 -5.33 7.60
N LYS A 109 6.12 -4.05 7.33
CA LYS A 109 6.17 -3.01 8.38
C LYS A 109 4.88 -2.94 9.18
N ARG A 110 3.73 -3.03 8.51
CA ARG A 110 2.42 -3.05 9.18
C ARG A 110 2.30 -4.24 10.14
N LEU A 111 2.67 -5.44 9.71
CA LEU A 111 2.66 -6.65 10.55
C LEU A 111 3.62 -6.51 11.75
N LEU A 112 4.85 -6.06 11.52
CA LEU A 112 5.83 -5.88 12.58
C LEU A 112 5.36 -4.87 13.64
N ASN A 113 4.65 -3.82 13.22
CA ASN A 113 4.09 -2.80 14.12
C ASN A 113 2.89 -3.31 14.97
N THR A 114 2.25 -4.42 14.58
CA THR A 114 1.22 -5.07 15.42
C THR A 114 1.81 -6.01 16.47
N GLY A 115 3.12 -6.04 16.64
CA GLY A 115 3.79 -6.89 17.62
C GLY A 115 4.18 -8.29 17.11
N VAL A 116 3.77 -8.66 15.91
CA VAL A 116 4.09 -9.95 15.26
C VAL A 116 5.61 -10.11 15.14
N SER A 117 6.12 -11.33 15.39
CA SER A 117 7.55 -11.62 15.25
C SER A 117 7.98 -11.58 13.78
N ALA A 118 9.29 -11.40 13.54
CA ALA A 118 9.85 -11.45 12.19
C ALA A 118 9.57 -12.78 11.48
N LYS A 119 9.58 -13.88 12.23
CA LYS A 119 9.27 -15.23 11.73
C LYS A 119 7.82 -15.34 11.26
N GLU A 120 6.89 -14.91 12.11
CA GLU A 120 5.45 -14.91 11.79
C GLU A 120 5.14 -13.96 10.62
N ALA A 121 5.69 -12.75 10.61
CA ALA A 121 5.53 -11.82 9.50
C ALA A 121 6.02 -12.40 8.16
N GLY A 122 7.14 -13.16 8.18
CA GLY A 122 7.62 -13.87 7.00
C GLY A 122 6.62 -14.90 6.49
N TYR A 123 6.04 -15.72 7.38
CA TYR A 123 5.03 -16.72 7.00
C TYR A 123 3.72 -16.06 6.54
N GLU A 124 3.27 -15.02 7.23
CA GLU A 124 2.08 -14.27 6.83
C GLU A 124 2.20 -13.67 5.41
N LEU A 125 3.41 -13.29 5.02
CA LEU A 125 3.72 -12.82 3.68
C LEU A 125 4.10 -13.94 2.70
N ASN A 126 3.86 -15.19 3.08
CA ASN A 126 4.11 -16.38 2.27
C ASN A 126 5.58 -16.50 1.81
N PHE A 127 6.52 -16.21 2.71
CA PHE A 127 7.92 -16.61 2.54
C PHE A 127 8.11 -18.01 3.07
N THR A 128 8.74 -18.88 2.30
CA THR A 128 9.02 -20.28 2.68
C THR A 128 10.05 -20.37 3.81
N ASP A 129 10.94 -19.39 3.91
CA ASP A 129 12.01 -19.32 4.91
C ASP A 129 12.06 -17.91 5.55
N PRO A 130 11.95 -17.83 6.89
CA PRO A 130 12.10 -16.58 7.63
C PRO A 130 13.46 -15.89 7.42
N ALA A 131 14.53 -16.63 7.18
CA ALA A 131 15.83 -16.06 6.88
C ALA A 131 15.82 -15.34 5.50
N HIS A 132 15.11 -15.90 4.54
CA HIS A 132 14.91 -15.27 3.23
C HIS A 132 14.08 -13.98 3.36
N PHE A 133 13.02 -13.99 4.16
CA PHE A 133 12.27 -12.77 4.49
C PHE A 133 13.16 -11.70 5.12
N SER A 134 13.98 -12.08 6.12
CA SER A 134 14.87 -11.13 6.82
C SER A 134 15.91 -10.51 5.88
N LYS A 135 16.49 -11.30 4.99
CA LYS A 135 17.41 -10.80 3.95
C LYS A 135 16.69 -9.86 2.98
N PHE A 136 15.52 -10.23 2.51
CA PHE A 136 14.70 -9.38 1.64
C PHE A 136 14.35 -8.06 2.31
N PHE A 137 13.85 -8.09 3.54
CA PHE A 137 13.49 -6.89 4.29
C PHE A 137 14.69 -5.96 4.48
N LYS A 138 15.84 -6.51 4.90
CA LYS A 138 17.08 -5.73 5.09
C LYS A 138 17.60 -5.13 3.78
N ALA A 139 17.54 -5.87 2.67
CA ALA A 139 17.95 -5.38 1.36
C ALA A 139 17.08 -4.19 0.88
N GLN A 140 15.80 -4.17 1.24
CA GLN A 140 14.86 -3.14 0.82
C GLN A 140 14.78 -1.93 1.77
N THR A 141 15.12 -2.11 3.05
CA THR A 141 14.91 -1.06 4.09
C THR A 141 16.22 -0.59 4.73
N GLY A 142 17.31 -1.33 4.55
CA GLY A 142 18.58 -1.11 5.25
C GLY A 142 18.64 -1.70 6.65
N LEU A 143 17.52 -2.10 7.25
CA LEU A 143 17.40 -2.62 8.61
C LEU A 143 16.90 -4.06 8.59
N SER A 144 17.33 -4.88 9.55
CA SER A 144 16.67 -6.15 9.78
C SER A 144 15.26 -5.96 10.39
N PRO A 145 14.35 -6.93 10.27
CA PRO A 145 13.03 -6.83 10.92
C PRO A 145 13.09 -6.60 12.43
N SER A 146 14.07 -7.16 13.12
CA SER A 146 14.28 -6.97 14.56
C SER A 146 14.77 -5.56 14.89
N GLU A 147 15.76 -5.04 14.14
CA GLU A 147 16.21 -3.66 14.28
C GLU A 147 15.08 -2.66 14.01
N PHE A 148 14.23 -2.94 13.02
CA PHE A 148 13.07 -2.10 12.71
C PHE A 148 12.07 -2.03 13.86
N LYS A 149 11.80 -3.14 14.56
CA LYS A 149 10.92 -3.17 15.76
C LYS A 149 11.49 -2.34 16.90
N ASN A 150 12.79 -2.50 17.20
CA ASN A 150 13.44 -1.81 18.32
C ASN A 150 13.50 -0.28 18.17
N ILE A 151 13.40 0.26 16.96
CA ILE A 151 13.36 1.71 16.71
C ILE A 151 11.98 2.31 17.02
N GLN A 152 10.95 1.48 17.09
CA GLN A 152 9.56 1.92 17.27
C GLN A 152 9.06 1.78 18.73
N GLU A 153 9.83 1.09 19.59
CA GLU A 153 9.64 1.06 21.04
C GLU A 153 10.34 2.26 21.71
#